data_dc8d621462da6639691a4808087efabd
#
_entry.id   dc8d621462da6639691a4808087efabd
#
_cell.length_a   1.000
_cell.length_b   1.000
_cell.length_c   1.000
_cell.angle_alpha   90.00
_cell.angle_beta   90.00
_cell.angle_gamma   90.00
#
_symmetry.space_group_name_H-M   'P 1'
#
loop_
_entity.id
_entity.type
_entity.pdbx_description
1 polymer ?
#
loop_
_entity_poly.entity_id
_entity_poly.type
_entity_poly.pdbx_seq_one_letter_code
_entity_poly.pdbx_strand_id
1 'polypeptide(L)'
;MKKVERQRLAWALTGSGHYLKECLQIINLLQDVDLFLSKAAAEILQQYGYKHNVGRVYQDKTASSVPVELFYHGTYHSVVIAPATSNTVAKMVCGISDNLITNIYAQAGKCRVPSIVFACDTAAELESEAPREHIVKVYPRNIDLENMEKLKRFEETTVVADMQQLDAVIQTRLACLKTSSS
;
A
#
# COMPACT_ATOMS: atom_id res chain seq x y z
N MET A 1 4.90 -9.37 32.97
CA MET A 1 4.96 -8.17 32.11
C MET A 1 4.72 -8.63 30.66
N LYS A 2 3.60 -8.26 30.05
CA LYS A 2 3.42 -8.47 28.59
C LYS A 2 4.44 -7.58 27.89
N LYS A 3 5.35 -8.17 27.13
CA LYS A 3 6.25 -7.46 26.24
C LYS A 3 5.36 -6.67 25.28
N VAL A 4 5.43 -5.35 25.32
CA VAL A 4 4.75 -4.51 24.32
C VAL A 4 5.43 -4.85 23.00
N GLU A 5 4.76 -5.65 22.17
CA GLU A 5 5.25 -5.92 20.82
C GLU A 5 5.28 -4.58 20.07
N ARG A 6 6.43 -4.23 19.51
CA ARG A 6 6.55 -3.07 18.63
C ARG A 6 5.54 -3.23 17.50
N GLN A 7 4.64 -2.28 17.37
CA GLN A 7 3.70 -2.26 16.26
C GLN A 7 4.47 -2.07 14.95
N ARG A 8 4.11 -2.84 13.95
CA ARG A 8 4.78 -2.90 12.64
C ARG A 8 4.01 -2.08 11.60
N LEU A 9 4.67 -1.78 10.50
CA LEU A 9 4.04 -1.19 9.32
C LEU A 9 3.66 -2.31 8.34
N ALA A 10 2.41 -2.35 7.91
CA ALA A 10 1.98 -3.19 6.79
C ALA A 10 2.15 -2.40 5.48
N TRP A 11 2.93 -2.91 4.53
CA TRP A 11 3.08 -2.30 3.21
C TRP A 11 2.55 -3.23 2.13
N ALA A 12 1.58 -2.77 1.37
CA ALA A 12 0.96 -3.50 0.28
C ALA A 12 1.42 -2.98 -1.09
N LEU A 13 1.89 -3.89 -1.94
CA LEU A 13 2.23 -3.63 -3.34
C LEU A 13 1.16 -4.22 -4.25
N THR A 14 0.70 -3.43 -5.21
CA THR A 14 -0.23 -3.88 -6.25
C THR A 14 0.47 -4.01 -7.60
N GLY A 15 -0.25 -4.44 -8.63
CA GLY A 15 0.31 -4.76 -9.94
C GLY A 15 0.64 -3.55 -10.81
N SER A 16 1.28 -2.51 -10.26
CA SER A 16 1.79 -1.37 -11.01
C SER A 16 3.31 -1.41 -11.09
N GLY A 17 3.85 -1.32 -12.31
CA GLY A 17 5.29 -1.07 -12.51
C GLY A 17 5.65 0.38 -12.20
N HIS A 18 4.72 1.30 -12.40
CA HIS A 18 4.90 2.72 -12.13
C HIS A 18 5.09 2.97 -10.63
N TYR A 19 6.14 3.68 -10.26
CA TYR A 19 6.57 3.96 -8.89
C TYR A 19 6.96 2.75 -8.03
N LEU A 20 7.02 1.53 -8.60
CA LEU A 20 7.38 0.33 -7.84
C LEU A 20 8.81 0.40 -7.29
N LYS A 21 9.75 0.87 -8.10
CA LYS A 21 11.17 1.02 -7.72
C LYS A 21 11.34 2.02 -6.58
N GLU A 22 10.68 3.16 -6.66
CA GLU A 22 10.71 4.22 -5.64
C GLU A 22 10.07 3.72 -4.33
N CYS A 23 8.94 3.04 -4.40
CA CYS A 23 8.32 2.42 -3.23
C CYS A 23 9.26 1.42 -2.55
N LEU A 24 9.96 0.58 -3.33
CA LEU A 24 10.93 -0.38 -2.79
C LEU A 24 12.14 0.31 -2.15
N GLN A 25 12.58 1.46 -2.66
CA GLN A 25 13.63 2.25 -2.03
C GLN A 25 13.21 2.72 -0.64
N ILE A 26 11.98 3.23 -0.48
CA ILE A 26 11.45 3.62 0.83
C ILE A 26 11.33 2.40 1.74
N ILE A 27 10.73 1.31 1.28
CA ILE A 27 10.57 0.07 2.05
C ILE A 27 11.91 -0.42 2.61
N ASN A 28 12.96 -0.41 1.79
CA ASN A 28 14.28 -0.92 2.17
C ASN A 28 15.00 -0.07 3.22
N LEU A 29 14.58 1.18 3.42
CA LEU A 29 15.09 2.08 4.46
C LEU A 29 14.33 1.94 5.78
N LEU A 30 13.14 1.34 5.77
CA LEU A 30 12.28 1.21 6.92
C LEU A 30 12.61 -0.04 7.74
N GLN A 31 12.39 0.04 9.05
CA GLN A 31 12.44 -1.09 9.97
C GLN A 31 11.02 -1.55 10.32
N ASP A 32 10.91 -2.81 10.76
CA ASP A 32 9.64 -3.38 11.22
C ASP A 32 8.49 -3.28 10.19
N VAL A 33 8.80 -3.53 8.92
CA VAL A 33 7.84 -3.62 7.82
C VAL A 33 7.48 -5.06 7.54
N ASP A 34 6.19 -5.32 7.29
CA ASP A 34 5.70 -6.55 6.69
C ASP A 34 5.16 -6.24 5.29
N LEU A 35 5.56 -7.01 4.30
CA LEU A 35 5.22 -6.79 2.90
C LEU A 35 4.06 -7.68 2.47
N PHE A 36 3.05 -7.07 1.86
CA PHE A 36 1.87 -7.75 1.31
C PHE A 36 1.88 -7.60 -0.21
N LEU A 37 1.93 -8.70 -0.92
CA LEU A 37 2.01 -8.72 -2.38
C LEU A 37 0.71 -9.23 -2.99
N SER A 38 0.11 -8.46 -3.89
CA SER A 38 -0.88 -8.99 -4.81
C SER A 38 -0.22 -10.00 -5.76
N LYS A 39 -1.00 -10.87 -6.41
CA LYS A 39 -0.48 -11.79 -7.44
C LYS A 39 0.31 -11.05 -8.50
N ALA A 40 -0.27 -9.97 -9.04
CA ALA A 40 0.38 -9.16 -10.06
C ALA A 40 1.66 -8.47 -9.55
N ALA A 41 1.68 -7.99 -8.29
CA ALA A 41 2.90 -7.40 -7.73
C ALA A 41 4.03 -8.43 -7.62
N ALA A 42 3.73 -9.66 -7.17
CA ALA A 42 4.73 -10.72 -7.10
C ALA A 42 5.32 -11.07 -8.47
N GLU A 43 4.48 -11.13 -9.51
CA GLU A 43 4.90 -11.37 -10.89
C GLU A 43 5.79 -10.25 -11.41
N ILE A 44 5.42 -8.99 -11.20
CA ILE A 44 6.17 -7.82 -11.64
C ILE A 44 7.54 -7.75 -10.94
N LEU A 45 7.59 -7.97 -9.62
CA LEU A 45 8.85 -8.01 -8.87
C LEU A 45 9.81 -9.05 -9.45
N GLN A 46 9.29 -10.24 -9.77
CA GLN A 46 10.09 -11.29 -10.40
C GLN A 46 10.54 -10.90 -11.81
N GLN A 47 9.65 -10.34 -12.62
CA GLN A 47 9.92 -9.96 -14.02
C GLN A 47 10.99 -8.86 -14.12
N TYR A 48 10.95 -7.87 -13.23
CA TYR A 48 11.93 -6.77 -13.20
C TYR A 48 13.20 -7.11 -12.41
N GLY A 49 13.22 -8.24 -11.71
CA GLY A 49 14.35 -8.64 -10.86
C GLY A 49 14.54 -7.71 -9.65
N TYR A 50 13.50 -6.99 -9.23
CA TYR A 50 13.56 -6.10 -8.08
C TYR A 50 13.64 -6.89 -6.78
N LYS A 51 14.50 -6.42 -5.86
CA LYS A 51 14.74 -7.05 -4.56
C LYS A 51 14.31 -6.14 -3.43
N HIS A 52 13.89 -6.77 -2.34
CA HIS A 52 13.62 -6.11 -1.07
C HIS A 52 14.36 -6.85 0.06
N ASN A 53 14.62 -6.14 1.16
CA ASN A 53 15.27 -6.70 2.36
C ASN A 53 14.27 -7.01 3.50
N VAL A 54 12.97 -7.02 3.20
CA VAL A 54 11.91 -7.26 4.18
C VAL A 54 11.87 -8.74 4.57
N GLY A 55 11.88 -9.01 5.88
CA GLY A 55 11.93 -10.38 6.41
C GLY A 55 10.59 -11.12 6.39
N ARG A 56 9.46 -10.39 6.43
CA ARG A 56 8.12 -11.00 6.41
C ARG A 56 7.36 -10.58 5.16
N VAL A 57 7.03 -11.56 4.32
CA VAL A 57 6.31 -11.34 3.07
C VAL A 57 5.09 -12.24 3.00
N TYR A 58 3.95 -11.63 2.78
CA TYR A 58 2.67 -12.30 2.56
C TYR A 58 2.27 -12.16 1.09
N GLN A 59 1.93 -13.26 0.46
CA GLN A 59 1.50 -13.30 -0.94
C GLN A 59 0.04 -13.70 -1.04
N ASP A 60 -0.65 -13.11 -1.98
CA ASP A 60 -2.05 -13.42 -2.29
C ASP A 60 -2.17 -14.79 -2.96
N LYS A 61 -2.29 -15.84 -2.15
CA LYS A 61 -2.36 -17.24 -2.61
C LYS A 61 -3.75 -17.85 -2.50
N THR A 62 -4.54 -17.41 -1.52
CA THR A 62 -5.87 -17.97 -1.21
C THR A 62 -6.83 -16.87 -0.77
N ALA A 63 -8.14 -17.11 -0.90
CA ALA A 63 -9.18 -16.17 -0.48
C ALA A 63 -9.23 -15.97 1.05
N SER A 64 -8.83 -16.97 1.83
CA SER A 64 -8.73 -16.88 3.29
C SER A 64 -7.29 -16.57 3.68
N SER A 65 -7.03 -15.39 4.18
CA SER A 65 -5.67 -15.00 4.51
C SER A 65 -5.48 -14.86 6.03
N VAL A 66 -4.72 -15.79 6.60
CA VAL A 66 -4.21 -15.73 7.97
C VAL A 66 -3.61 -14.36 8.33
N PRO A 67 -2.94 -13.61 7.42
CA PRO A 67 -2.39 -12.31 7.74
C PRO A 67 -3.41 -11.25 8.16
N VAL A 68 -4.68 -11.42 7.82
CA VAL A 68 -5.74 -10.46 8.17
C VAL A 68 -6.01 -10.43 9.68
N GLU A 69 -5.83 -11.55 10.38
CA GLU A 69 -5.99 -11.64 11.83
C GLU A 69 -5.00 -10.75 12.59
N LEU A 70 -3.85 -10.44 12.01
CA LEU A 70 -2.82 -9.61 12.63
C LEU A 70 -3.31 -8.18 12.91
N PHE A 71 -4.33 -7.71 12.18
CA PHE A 71 -4.96 -6.42 12.43
C PHE A 71 -5.78 -6.42 13.73
N TYR A 72 -6.47 -7.51 14.02
CA TYR A 72 -7.24 -7.64 15.27
C TYR A 72 -6.35 -7.69 16.51
N HIS A 73 -5.12 -8.15 16.36
CA HIS A 73 -4.16 -8.26 17.46
C HIS A 73 -3.30 -7.01 17.67
N GLY A 74 -3.56 -5.93 16.90
CA GLY A 74 -2.82 -4.68 17.03
C GLY A 74 -1.36 -4.78 16.55
N THR A 75 -1.06 -5.73 15.66
CA THR A 75 0.30 -5.90 15.11
C THR A 75 0.74 -4.68 14.30
N TYR A 76 -0.20 -4.05 13.60
CA TYR A 76 0.10 -2.94 12.70
C TYR A 76 -0.40 -1.61 13.24
N HIS A 77 0.47 -0.60 13.20
CA HIS A 77 0.11 0.78 13.52
C HIS A 77 -0.43 1.55 12.31
N SER A 78 -0.12 1.11 11.10
CA SER A 78 -0.58 1.72 9.85
C SER A 78 -0.48 0.71 8.69
N VAL A 79 -1.26 0.98 7.65
CA VAL A 79 -1.18 0.30 6.36
C VAL A 79 -0.76 1.30 5.30
N VAL A 80 0.21 0.94 4.46
CA VAL A 80 0.57 1.68 3.25
C VAL A 80 0.17 0.82 2.05
N ILE A 81 -0.57 1.39 1.11
CA ILE A 81 -0.92 0.74 -0.17
C ILE A 81 -0.30 1.60 -1.27
N ALA A 82 0.90 1.26 -1.66
CA ALA A 82 1.70 2.04 -2.59
C ALA A 82 2.71 1.15 -3.36
N PRO A 83 2.70 1.18 -4.68
CA PRO A 83 1.74 1.84 -5.55
C PRO A 83 0.38 1.12 -5.56
N ALA A 84 -0.73 1.87 -5.64
CA ALA A 84 -2.08 1.33 -5.75
C ALA A 84 -2.63 1.51 -7.17
N THR A 85 -2.93 0.39 -7.86
CA THR A 85 -3.56 0.44 -9.19
C THR A 85 -4.99 0.96 -9.12
N SER A 86 -5.50 1.56 -10.19
CA SER A 86 -6.89 1.99 -10.30
C SER A 86 -7.89 0.88 -9.99
N ASN A 87 -7.60 -0.37 -10.37
CA ASN A 87 -8.44 -1.52 -10.02
C ASN A 87 -8.51 -1.73 -8.50
N THR A 88 -7.38 -1.59 -7.79
CA THR A 88 -7.34 -1.70 -6.33
C THR A 88 -8.12 -0.55 -5.68
N VAL A 89 -7.92 0.68 -6.14
CA VAL A 89 -8.65 1.86 -5.68
C VAL A 89 -10.16 1.69 -5.88
N ALA A 90 -10.59 1.25 -7.07
CA ALA A 90 -12.00 0.99 -7.38
C ALA A 90 -12.62 -0.05 -6.43
N LYS A 91 -11.91 -1.15 -6.17
CA LYS A 91 -12.37 -2.18 -5.22
C LYS A 91 -12.50 -1.63 -3.80
N MET A 92 -11.51 -0.88 -3.32
CA MET A 92 -11.58 -0.25 -1.99
C MET A 92 -12.79 0.68 -1.86
N VAL A 93 -13.03 1.52 -2.87
CA VAL A 93 -14.17 2.45 -2.90
C VAL A 93 -15.51 1.74 -2.95
N CYS A 94 -15.59 0.61 -3.66
CA CYS A 94 -16.81 -0.20 -3.75
C CYS A 94 -16.98 -1.19 -2.57
N GLY A 95 -16.05 -1.24 -1.62
CA GLY A 95 -16.08 -2.17 -0.49
C GLY A 95 -15.83 -3.62 -0.88
N ILE A 96 -15.17 -3.87 -2.01
CA ILE A 96 -14.86 -5.21 -2.51
C ILE A 96 -13.55 -5.70 -1.89
N SER A 97 -13.64 -6.80 -1.13
CA SER A 97 -12.50 -7.40 -0.40
C SER A 97 -12.29 -8.84 -0.87
N ASP A 98 -11.87 -9.01 -2.13
CA ASP A 98 -11.76 -10.30 -2.83
C ASP A 98 -10.31 -10.80 -3.00
N ASN A 99 -9.35 -10.07 -2.49
CA ASN A 99 -7.93 -10.40 -2.53
C ASN A 99 -7.21 -9.91 -1.26
N LEU A 100 -5.95 -10.32 -1.08
CA LEU A 100 -5.17 -9.99 0.11
C LEU A 100 -5.11 -8.49 0.38
N ILE A 101 -4.86 -7.67 -0.64
CA ILE A 101 -4.64 -6.22 -0.47
C ILE A 101 -5.94 -5.51 -0.06
N THR A 102 -7.04 -5.81 -0.74
CA THR A 102 -8.35 -5.22 -0.40
C THR A 102 -8.89 -5.73 0.94
N ASN A 103 -8.54 -6.98 1.32
CA ASN A 103 -8.86 -7.53 2.63
C ASN A 103 -8.12 -6.80 3.75
N ILE A 104 -6.80 -6.59 3.64
CA ILE A 104 -6.06 -5.87 4.68
C ILE A 104 -6.54 -4.42 4.80
N TYR A 105 -6.86 -3.75 3.69
CA TYR A 105 -7.44 -2.41 3.72
C TYR A 105 -8.78 -2.37 4.48
N ALA A 106 -9.69 -3.29 4.14
CA ALA A 106 -10.99 -3.38 4.81
C ALA A 106 -10.86 -3.69 6.32
N GLN A 107 -9.92 -4.56 6.70
CA GLN A 107 -9.69 -4.89 8.11
C GLN A 107 -8.99 -3.74 8.85
N ALA A 108 -8.06 -3.04 8.21
CA ALA A 108 -7.46 -1.84 8.78
C ALA A 108 -8.55 -0.82 9.15
N GLY A 109 -9.47 -0.50 8.24
CA GLY A 109 -10.60 0.39 8.50
C GLY A 109 -11.47 -0.07 9.68
N LYS A 110 -11.84 -1.37 9.73
CA LYS A 110 -12.62 -1.95 10.83
C LYS A 110 -11.88 -1.89 12.17
N CYS A 111 -10.57 -1.96 12.17
CA CYS A 111 -9.73 -1.87 13.36
C CYS A 111 -9.27 -0.44 13.67
N ARG A 112 -9.71 0.56 12.91
CA ARG A 112 -9.28 1.96 13.00
C ARG A 112 -7.76 2.13 12.89
N VAL A 113 -7.14 1.31 12.05
CA VAL A 113 -5.72 1.41 11.69
C VAL A 113 -5.61 2.35 10.50
N PRO A 114 -4.89 3.47 10.60
CA PRO A 114 -4.74 4.43 9.52
C PRO A 114 -4.15 3.80 8.27
N SER A 115 -4.74 4.14 7.11
CA SER A 115 -4.29 3.70 5.79
C SER A 115 -3.74 4.88 4.98
N ILE A 116 -2.57 4.70 4.38
CA ILE A 116 -1.92 5.66 3.48
C ILE A 116 -1.95 5.04 2.09
N VAL A 117 -2.57 5.72 1.14
CA VAL A 117 -2.75 5.20 -0.22
C VAL A 117 -2.08 6.13 -1.22
N PHE A 118 -1.18 5.57 -2.03
CA PHE A 118 -0.61 6.25 -3.18
C PHE A 118 -1.15 5.61 -4.46
N ALA A 119 -2.15 6.27 -5.07
CA ALA A 119 -2.77 5.84 -6.31
C ALA A 119 -1.85 6.15 -7.50
N CYS A 120 -1.80 5.24 -8.48
CA CYS A 120 -0.97 5.43 -9.67
C CYS A 120 -1.57 6.46 -10.64
N ASP A 121 -2.90 6.45 -10.77
CA ASP A 121 -3.63 7.22 -11.77
C ASP A 121 -4.24 8.47 -11.11
N THR A 122 -3.47 9.55 -11.10
CA THR A 122 -3.80 10.78 -10.33
C THR A 122 -4.14 11.98 -11.21
N ALA A 123 -3.89 11.93 -12.52
CA ALA A 123 -4.17 13.02 -13.45
C ALA A 123 -4.73 12.48 -14.77
N ALA A 124 -5.35 13.37 -15.58
CA ALA A 124 -5.96 12.99 -16.85
C ALA A 124 -4.96 12.49 -17.90
N GLU A 125 -3.70 12.88 -17.80
CA GLU A 125 -2.59 12.41 -18.61
C GLU A 125 -1.38 12.18 -17.69
N LEU A 126 -0.73 11.05 -17.82
CA LEU A 126 0.45 10.65 -17.05
C LEU A 126 1.49 10.00 -17.97
N GLU A 127 2.74 10.12 -17.61
CA GLU A 127 3.80 9.28 -18.14
C GLU A 127 4.01 8.08 -17.23
N SER A 128 3.98 6.89 -17.79
CA SER A 128 4.20 5.63 -17.07
C SER A 128 5.36 4.86 -17.69
N GLU A 129 6.17 4.26 -16.84
CA GLU A 129 7.22 3.35 -17.28
C GLU A 129 6.61 1.99 -17.62
N ALA A 130 6.66 1.64 -18.90
CA ALA A 130 6.29 0.32 -19.40
C ALA A 130 7.48 -0.65 -19.31
N PRO A 131 7.25 -1.97 -19.40
CA PRO A 131 8.34 -2.95 -19.43
C PRO A 131 9.44 -2.58 -20.44
N ARG A 132 10.72 -2.79 -20.05
CA ARG A 132 11.92 -2.44 -20.81
C ARG A 132 12.21 -0.94 -20.90
N GLU A 133 11.88 -0.18 -19.85
CA GLU A 133 12.21 1.25 -19.71
C GLU A 133 11.59 2.16 -20.79
N HIS A 134 10.53 1.71 -21.45
CA HIS A 134 9.78 2.56 -22.36
C HIS A 134 8.82 3.47 -21.58
N ILE A 135 8.95 4.78 -21.78
CA ILE A 135 7.98 5.74 -21.25
C ILE A 135 6.80 5.80 -22.21
N VAL A 136 5.61 5.57 -21.68
CA VAL A 136 4.35 5.64 -22.44
C VAL A 136 3.41 6.65 -21.77
N LYS A 137 2.67 7.37 -22.61
CA LYS A 137 1.57 8.21 -22.12
C LYS A 137 0.37 7.33 -21.83
N VAL A 138 -0.22 7.49 -20.67
CA VAL A 138 -1.45 6.82 -20.26
C VAL A 138 -2.50 7.85 -19.90
N TYR A 139 -3.74 7.52 -20.17
CA TYR A 139 -4.90 8.39 -19.94
C TYR A 139 -5.87 7.68 -19.00
N PRO A 140 -5.77 7.92 -17.68
CA PRO A 140 -6.71 7.37 -16.73
C PRO A 140 -8.15 7.69 -17.10
N ARG A 141 -9.03 6.71 -16.92
CA ARG A 141 -10.47 6.89 -17.21
C ARG A 141 -11.09 7.82 -16.18
N ASN A 142 -12.16 8.51 -16.55
CA ASN A 142 -12.89 9.38 -15.62
C ASN A 142 -13.27 8.63 -14.33
N ILE A 143 -13.69 7.37 -14.46
CA ILE A 143 -14.04 6.53 -13.30
C ILE A 143 -12.85 6.30 -12.35
N ASP A 144 -11.62 6.24 -12.87
CA ASP A 144 -10.41 6.04 -12.06
C ASP A 144 -10.15 7.29 -11.21
N LEU A 145 -10.26 8.49 -11.82
CA LEU A 145 -10.12 9.76 -11.13
C LEU A 145 -11.24 10.00 -10.11
N GLU A 146 -12.50 9.67 -10.46
CA GLU A 146 -13.64 9.75 -9.55
C GLU A 146 -13.46 8.84 -8.34
N ASN A 147 -12.98 7.61 -8.53
CA ASN A 147 -12.73 6.68 -7.44
C ASN A 147 -11.63 7.18 -6.51
N MET A 148 -10.57 7.79 -7.05
CA MET A 148 -9.54 8.44 -6.23
C MET A 148 -10.14 9.56 -5.36
N GLU A 149 -10.98 10.43 -5.94
CA GLU A 149 -11.65 11.50 -5.19
C GLU A 149 -12.63 10.97 -4.13
N LYS A 150 -13.32 9.85 -4.40
CA LYS A 150 -14.15 9.17 -3.40
C LYS A 150 -13.31 8.62 -2.26
N LEU A 151 -12.17 8.00 -2.57
CA LEU A 151 -11.29 7.40 -1.56
C LEU A 151 -10.74 8.45 -0.57
N LYS A 152 -10.48 9.67 -1.01
CA LYS A 152 -10.04 10.80 -0.15
C LYS A 152 -11.02 11.14 0.97
N ARG A 153 -12.28 10.71 0.86
CA ARG A 153 -13.34 10.99 1.85
C ARG A 153 -13.52 9.85 2.85
N PHE A 154 -12.76 8.76 2.72
CA PHE A 154 -12.89 7.63 3.63
C PHE A 154 -12.19 7.92 4.94
N GLU A 155 -12.85 7.54 6.04
CA GLU A 155 -12.27 7.62 7.37
C GLU A 155 -10.98 6.80 7.45
N GLU A 156 -10.05 7.26 8.30
CA GLU A 156 -8.75 6.61 8.51
C GLU A 156 -7.93 6.39 7.21
N THR A 157 -8.26 7.12 6.12
CA THR A 157 -7.57 6.99 4.84
C THR A 157 -6.97 8.33 4.41
N THR A 158 -5.65 8.33 4.20
CA THR A 158 -4.90 9.46 3.63
C THR A 158 -4.46 9.08 2.23
N VAL A 159 -4.96 9.77 1.21
CA VAL A 159 -4.51 9.63 -0.18
C VAL A 159 -3.42 10.67 -0.44
N VAL A 160 -2.25 10.19 -0.86
CA VAL A 160 -1.09 11.05 -1.15
C VAL A 160 -0.94 11.25 -2.66
N ALA A 161 -0.43 12.41 -3.06
CA ALA A 161 -0.38 12.84 -4.46
C ALA A 161 0.91 12.43 -5.17
N ASP A 162 2.01 12.27 -4.43
CA ASP A 162 3.33 11.97 -4.97
C ASP A 162 4.21 11.22 -3.96
N MET A 163 5.38 10.78 -4.42
CA MET A 163 6.34 10.02 -3.61
C MET A 163 6.93 10.83 -2.46
N GLN A 164 7.09 12.14 -2.62
CA GLN A 164 7.59 13.01 -1.56
C GLN A 164 6.59 13.11 -0.42
N GLN A 165 5.33 13.28 -0.75
CA GLN A 165 4.23 13.30 0.23
C GLN A 165 4.07 11.93 0.90
N LEU A 166 4.22 10.82 0.15
CA LEU A 166 4.20 9.47 0.71
C LEU A 166 5.24 9.30 1.80
N ASP A 167 6.51 9.64 1.50
CA ASP A 167 7.58 9.53 2.48
C ASP A 167 7.33 10.44 3.69
N ALA A 168 6.96 11.71 3.47
CA ALA A 168 6.70 12.67 4.54
C ALA A 168 5.60 12.19 5.50
N VAL A 169 4.49 11.64 4.99
CA VAL A 169 3.39 11.12 5.80
C VAL A 169 3.84 9.91 6.61
N ILE A 170 4.61 9.00 6.02
CA ILE A 170 5.16 7.84 6.72
C ILE A 170 6.10 8.27 7.84
N GLN A 171 7.05 9.19 7.58
CA GLN A 171 8.01 9.68 8.58
C GLN A 171 7.29 10.39 9.73
N THR A 172 6.29 11.22 9.43
CA THR A 172 5.45 11.87 10.44
C THR A 172 4.77 10.85 11.33
N ARG A 173 4.20 9.79 10.74
CA ARG A 173 3.54 8.72 11.51
C ARG A 173 4.52 7.99 12.43
N LEU A 174 5.69 7.66 11.94
CA LEU A 174 6.73 6.98 12.72
C LEU A 174 7.26 7.85 13.86
N ALA A 175 7.38 9.17 13.65
CA ALA A 175 7.77 10.11 14.69
C ALA A 175 6.74 10.19 15.83
N CYS A 176 5.43 10.26 15.50
CA CYS A 176 4.36 10.25 16.49
C CYS A 176 4.36 8.99 17.36
N LEU A 177 4.67 7.83 16.78
CA LEU A 177 4.72 6.57 17.55
C LEU A 177 5.87 6.54 18.55
N LYS A 178 7.03 7.12 18.22
CA LYS A 178 8.19 7.21 19.13
C LYS A 178 7.88 8.10 20.34
N THR A 179 7.16 9.20 20.15
CA THR A 179 6.80 10.12 21.22
C THR A 179 5.71 9.56 22.16
N SER A 180 4.85 8.67 21.67
CA SER A 180 3.79 8.03 22.46
C SER A 180 4.28 6.86 23.31
N SER A 181 5.52 6.39 23.08
CA SER A 181 6.14 5.25 23.77
C SER A 181 7.13 5.69 24.87
N SER A 182 7.33 7.00 25.02
CA SER A 182 8.18 7.65 26.05
C SER A 182 7.33 8.18 27.20
#